data_0c177d74216f2d2af593fb9df980b096
#
_entry.id   0c177d74216f2d2af593fb9df980b096
#
_cell.length_a   1.000
_cell.length_b   1.000
_cell.length_c   1.000
_cell.angle_alpha   90.00
_cell.angle_beta   90.00
_cell.angle_gamma   90.00
#
_symmetry.space_group_name_H-M   'P 1'
#
loop_
_entity.id
_entity.type
_entity.pdbx_description
1 polymer ?
#
loop_
_entity_poly.entity_id
_entity_poly.type
_entity_poly.pdbx_seq_one_letter_code
_entity_poly.pdbx_strand_id
1 'polypeptide(L)'
;MKEDILFIMGGIPVSLGVTFSALIIGFVLALFMVVGLIYKEKKNPLAYLIKALVVFLTGTPLFIQIFLVYYAPKQFAFLRGTYFDDAWFCAVFALSLNSAAYTVQLFHGAIVNIAPGLWQATAALGLKRFQVLKMMLSLALRRALPSYSNEVVLLSKGSALVSTITIMDIMGRTMEVTGRTYDYLTFYAVAGAIYLVINGLLIIGAKFVERKLMAFEAV
;
A
#
# COMPACT_ATOMS: atom_id res chain seq x y z
N MET A 1 7.38 20.03 -26.90
CA MET A 1 7.29 20.34 -25.45
C MET A 1 5.87 20.32 -24.92
N LYS A 2 4.91 21.12 -25.44
CA LYS A 2 3.52 21.11 -24.93
C LYS A 2 2.84 19.76 -25.13
N GLU A 3 2.99 19.14 -26.29
CA GLU A 3 2.47 17.81 -26.59
C GLU A 3 3.09 16.72 -25.71
N ASP A 4 4.39 16.82 -25.45
CA ASP A 4 5.11 15.87 -24.60
C ASP A 4 4.64 15.94 -23.14
N ILE A 5 4.38 17.15 -22.64
CA ILE A 5 3.80 17.34 -21.30
C ILE A 5 2.40 16.72 -21.23
N LEU A 6 1.55 16.95 -22.22
CA LEU A 6 0.23 16.33 -22.29
C LEU A 6 0.30 14.80 -22.38
N PHE A 7 1.29 14.28 -23.12
CA PHE A 7 1.55 12.84 -23.19
C PHE A 7 1.93 12.27 -21.82
N ILE A 8 2.82 12.93 -21.07
CA ILE A 8 3.19 12.53 -19.70
C ILE A 8 1.98 12.58 -18.75
N MET A 9 1.18 13.65 -18.81
CA MET A 9 -0.05 13.77 -18.01
C MET A 9 -1.05 12.65 -18.30
N GLY A 10 -1.10 12.12 -19.51
CA GLY A 10 -1.89 10.94 -19.84
C GLY A 10 -1.53 9.68 -19.04
N GLY A 11 -0.39 9.65 -18.33
CA GLY A 11 -0.02 8.59 -17.39
C GLY A 11 -0.70 8.69 -16.02
N ILE A 12 -1.31 9.84 -15.69
CA ILE A 12 -1.95 10.07 -14.39
C ILE A 12 -3.01 8.99 -14.05
N PRO A 13 -3.96 8.68 -14.95
CA PRO A 13 -4.96 7.64 -14.67
C PRO A 13 -4.34 6.28 -14.38
N VAL A 14 -3.24 5.95 -15.07
CA VAL A 14 -2.53 4.68 -14.89
C VAL A 14 -1.87 4.62 -13.51
N SER A 15 -1.10 5.65 -13.14
CA SER A 15 -0.46 5.76 -11.81
C SER A 15 -1.49 5.70 -10.68
N LEU A 16 -2.59 6.45 -10.80
CA LEU A 16 -3.67 6.44 -9.81
C LEU A 16 -4.40 5.10 -9.76
N GLY A 17 -4.68 4.49 -10.92
CA GLY A 17 -5.34 3.19 -11.02
C GLY A 17 -4.54 2.10 -10.30
N VAL A 18 -3.24 2.00 -10.56
CA VAL A 18 -2.35 1.05 -9.87
C VAL A 18 -2.32 1.34 -8.37
N THR A 19 -2.15 2.61 -7.98
CA THR A 19 -2.07 3.02 -6.57
C THR A 19 -3.35 2.66 -5.80
N PHE A 20 -4.52 3.06 -6.31
CA PHE A 20 -5.78 2.79 -5.61
C PHE A 20 -6.14 1.30 -5.59
N SER A 21 -5.90 0.58 -6.69
CA SER A 21 -6.10 -0.88 -6.71
C SER A 21 -5.24 -1.58 -5.67
N ALA A 22 -3.96 -1.20 -5.59
CA ALA A 22 -3.02 -1.76 -4.62
C ALA A 22 -3.38 -1.39 -3.18
N LEU A 23 -3.81 -0.15 -2.92
CA LEU A 23 -4.26 0.28 -1.60
C LEU A 23 -5.49 -0.50 -1.12
N ILE A 24 -6.50 -0.67 -1.97
CA ILE A 24 -7.74 -1.37 -1.60
C ILE A 24 -7.42 -2.84 -1.30
N ILE A 25 -6.74 -3.52 -2.20
CA ILE A 25 -6.39 -4.93 -2.03
C ILE A 25 -5.45 -5.11 -0.83
N GLY A 26 -4.42 -4.26 -0.72
CA GLY A 26 -3.46 -4.30 0.38
C GLY A 26 -4.11 -4.05 1.74
N PHE A 27 -5.06 -3.11 1.83
CA PHE A 27 -5.82 -2.85 3.04
C PHE A 27 -6.66 -4.06 3.47
N VAL A 28 -7.39 -4.67 2.53
CA VAL A 28 -8.19 -5.86 2.80
C VAL A 28 -7.31 -7.02 3.27
N LEU A 29 -6.19 -7.27 2.58
CA LEU A 29 -5.22 -8.29 2.99
C LEU A 29 -4.66 -8.02 4.39
N ALA A 30 -4.31 -6.75 4.67
CA ALA A 30 -3.80 -6.35 5.98
C ALA A 30 -4.80 -6.63 7.11
N LEU A 31 -6.09 -6.34 6.90
CA LEU A 31 -7.13 -6.63 7.89
C LEU A 31 -7.20 -8.13 8.21
N PHE A 32 -7.18 -9.00 7.20
CA PHE A 32 -7.15 -10.46 7.43
C PHE A 32 -5.90 -10.90 8.18
N MET A 33 -4.72 -10.37 7.81
CA MET A 33 -3.46 -10.68 8.47
C MET A 33 -3.44 -10.20 9.93
N VAL A 34 -3.92 -8.99 10.21
CA VAL A 34 -4.01 -8.43 11.57
C VAL A 34 -4.96 -9.25 12.44
N VAL A 35 -6.14 -9.62 11.92
CA VAL A 35 -7.07 -10.51 12.62
C VAL A 35 -6.40 -11.86 12.95
N GLY A 36 -5.65 -12.42 12.00
CA GLY A 36 -4.86 -13.64 12.21
C GLY A 36 -3.80 -13.50 13.31
N LEU A 37 -3.22 -12.31 13.50
CA LEU A 37 -2.24 -12.03 14.56
C LEU A 37 -2.87 -11.86 15.94
N ILE A 38 -4.08 -11.26 16.02
CA ILE A 38 -4.76 -11.00 17.30
C ILE A 38 -5.36 -12.27 17.90
N TYR A 39 -5.98 -13.11 17.06
CA TYR A 39 -6.79 -14.24 17.53
C TYR A 39 -5.98 -15.44 17.96
N LYS A 40 -4.68 -15.49 17.73
CA LYS A 40 -3.96 -16.76 17.88
C LYS A 40 -2.89 -16.71 18.96
N GLU A 41 -3.04 -17.70 19.86
CA GLU A 41 -2.12 -17.98 20.97
C GLU A 41 -0.65 -18.08 20.52
N LYS A 42 0.27 -17.90 21.50
CA LYS A 42 1.73 -17.79 21.34
C LYS A 42 2.44 -18.86 20.48
N LYS A 43 1.76 -19.93 20.03
CA LYS A 43 2.36 -21.05 19.26
C LYS A 43 1.70 -21.33 17.91
N ASN A 44 1.11 -20.34 17.25
CA ASN A 44 0.42 -20.58 15.99
C ASN A 44 1.33 -20.41 14.76
N PRO A 45 1.49 -21.46 13.93
CA PRO A 45 2.33 -21.41 12.73
C PRO A 45 1.90 -20.30 11.74
N LEU A 46 0.59 -20.03 11.63
CA LEU A 46 0.09 -18.96 10.76
C LEU A 46 0.57 -17.55 11.22
N ALA A 47 0.60 -17.31 12.53
CA ALA A 47 1.10 -16.04 13.05
C ALA A 47 2.61 -15.86 12.78
N TYR A 48 3.39 -16.92 12.86
CA TYR A 48 4.80 -16.91 12.46
C TYR A 48 4.98 -16.67 10.96
N LEU A 49 4.16 -17.34 10.13
CA LEU A 49 4.19 -17.12 8.67
C LEU A 49 3.84 -15.68 8.31
N ILE A 50 2.78 -15.10 8.90
CA ILE A 50 2.41 -13.70 8.68
C ILE A 50 3.56 -12.77 9.09
N LYS A 51 4.16 -12.97 10.26
CA LYS A 51 5.29 -12.16 10.73
C LYS A 51 6.50 -12.28 9.80
N ALA A 52 6.85 -13.47 9.37
CA ALA A 52 7.94 -13.70 8.44
C ALA A 52 7.69 -13.01 7.10
N LEU A 53 6.46 -13.11 6.56
CA LEU A 53 6.06 -12.43 5.33
C LEU A 53 6.14 -10.90 5.48
N VAL A 54 5.65 -10.35 6.59
CA VAL A 54 5.71 -8.91 6.88
C VAL A 54 7.17 -8.45 6.95
N VAL A 55 8.03 -9.16 7.69
CA VAL A 55 9.46 -8.83 7.78
C VAL A 55 10.14 -8.90 6.42
N PHE A 56 9.85 -9.93 5.61
CA PHE A 56 10.40 -10.07 4.27
C PHE A 56 9.98 -8.91 3.36
N LEU A 57 8.69 -8.59 3.30
CA LEU A 57 8.17 -7.55 2.41
C LEU A 57 8.60 -6.13 2.84
N THR A 58 8.68 -5.86 4.15
CA THR A 58 9.13 -4.54 4.63
C THR A 58 10.65 -4.40 4.66
N GLY A 59 11.37 -5.51 4.71
CA GLY A 59 12.84 -5.55 4.74
C GLY A 59 13.50 -5.62 3.36
N THR A 60 12.71 -5.80 2.28
CA THR A 60 13.24 -5.87 0.91
C THR A 60 12.78 -4.65 0.09
N PRO A 61 13.61 -4.14 -0.85
CA PRO A 61 13.22 -3.02 -1.70
C PRO A 61 12.00 -3.36 -2.57
N LEU A 62 11.02 -2.46 -2.62
CA LEU A 62 9.81 -2.61 -3.45
C LEU A 62 10.15 -2.89 -4.93
N PHE A 63 11.17 -2.23 -5.45
CA PHE A 63 11.67 -2.46 -6.82
C PHE A 63 11.98 -3.95 -7.06
N ILE A 64 12.71 -4.59 -6.14
CA ILE A 64 13.06 -6.02 -6.25
C ILE A 64 11.80 -6.89 -6.19
N GLN A 65 10.83 -6.55 -5.35
CA GLN A 65 9.56 -7.27 -5.24
C GLN A 65 8.78 -7.23 -6.57
N ILE A 66 8.67 -6.06 -7.20
CA ILE A 66 8.03 -5.89 -8.51
C ILE A 66 8.73 -6.75 -9.57
N PHE A 67 10.06 -6.72 -9.60
CA PHE A 67 10.86 -7.52 -10.55
C PHE A 67 10.67 -9.02 -10.34
N LEU A 68 10.71 -9.48 -9.08
CA LEU A 68 10.51 -10.89 -8.77
C LEU A 68 9.11 -11.37 -9.18
N VAL A 69 8.07 -10.58 -8.90
CA VAL A 69 6.69 -10.94 -9.28
C VAL A 69 6.50 -10.98 -10.79
N TYR A 70 7.15 -10.09 -11.54
CA TYR A 70 6.98 -10.01 -12.98
C TYR A 70 7.87 -10.98 -13.77
N TYR A 71 9.14 -11.14 -13.38
CA TYR A 71 10.10 -11.92 -14.15
C TYR A 71 10.27 -13.37 -13.67
N ALA A 72 10.17 -13.62 -12.35
CA ALA A 72 10.42 -14.97 -11.84
C ALA A 72 9.38 -16.00 -12.32
N PRO A 73 8.07 -15.73 -12.41
CA PRO A 73 7.10 -16.69 -12.91
C PRO A 73 7.35 -17.10 -14.35
N LYS A 74 7.89 -16.21 -15.19
CA LYS A 74 8.20 -16.49 -16.60
C LYS A 74 9.29 -17.55 -16.81
N GLN A 75 10.06 -17.85 -15.76
CA GLN A 75 11.06 -18.93 -15.79
C GLN A 75 10.41 -20.32 -15.69
N PHE A 76 9.19 -20.40 -15.16
CA PHE A 76 8.48 -21.67 -14.96
C PHE A 76 7.44 -21.88 -16.04
N ALA A 77 7.59 -22.97 -16.82
CA ALA A 77 6.73 -23.25 -17.97
C ALA A 77 5.24 -23.37 -17.61
N PHE A 78 4.92 -23.85 -16.39
CA PHE A 78 3.53 -24.01 -15.92
C PHE A 78 2.86 -22.70 -15.50
N LEU A 79 3.61 -21.60 -15.35
CA LEU A 79 3.09 -20.27 -15.06
C LEU A 79 2.93 -19.39 -16.30
N ARG A 80 3.43 -19.83 -17.45
CA ARG A 80 3.25 -19.12 -18.72
C ARG A 80 1.80 -19.19 -19.15
N GLY A 81 1.28 -18.10 -19.71
CA GLY A 81 -0.15 -17.98 -20.07
C GLY A 81 -1.07 -17.75 -18.87
N THR A 82 -0.53 -17.49 -17.68
CA THR A 82 -1.30 -17.12 -16.49
C THR A 82 -1.34 -15.59 -16.31
N TYR A 83 -2.05 -15.12 -15.27
CA TYR A 83 -2.09 -13.70 -14.90
C TYR A 83 -0.71 -13.05 -14.67
N PHE A 84 0.34 -13.84 -14.40
CA PHE A 84 1.71 -13.34 -14.23
C PHE A 84 2.39 -12.88 -15.54
N ASP A 85 1.77 -13.12 -16.70
CA ASP A 85 2.23 -12.53 -17.95
C ASP A 85 1.74 -11.09 -18.12
N ASP A 86 0.69 -10.70 -17.40
CA ASP A 86 0.15 -9.33 -17.41
C ASP A 86 0.93 -8.43 -16.44
N ALA A 87 1.55 -7.40 -16.99
CA ALA A 87 2.31 -6.42 -16.19
C ALA A 87 1.43 -5.67 -15.18
N TRP A 88 0.18 -5.37 -15.54
CA TRP A 88 -0.75 -4.69 -14.64
C TRP A 88 -1.08 -5.55 -13.41
N PHE A 89 -1.41 -6.81 -13.63
CA PHE A 89 -1.62 -7.76 -12.53
C PHE A 89 -0.40 -7.86 -11.63
N CYS A 90 0.79 -8.03 -12.20
CA CYS A 90 2.05 -8.14 -11.44
C CYS A 90 2.34 -6.88 -10.62
N ALA A 91 2.12 -5.70 -11.19
CA ALA A 91 2.28 -4.42 -10.51
C ALA A 91 1.34 -4.31 -9.31
N VAL A 92 0.03 -4.49 -9.55
CA VAL A 92 -0.99 -4.39 -8.49
C VAL A 92 -0.74 -5.43 -7.41
N PHE A 93 -0.39 -6.67 -7.79
CA PHE A 93 -0.11 -7.75 -6.83
C PHE A 93 1.11 -7.42 -5.94
N ALA A 94 2.23 -7.01 -6.53
CA ALA A 94 3.43 -6.68 -5.77
C ALA A 94 3.21 -5.48 -4.83
N LEU A 95 2.61 -4.40 -5.34
CA LEU A 95 2.30 -3.22 -4.55
C LEU A 95 1.27 -3.51 -3.45
N SER A 96 0.27 -4.37 -3.72
CA SER A 96 -0.72 -4.76 -2.71
C SER A 96 -0.09 -5.55 -1.57
N LEU A 97 0.81 -6.49 -1.86
CA LEU A 97 1.52 -7.25 -0.83
C LEU A 97 2.42 -6.35 0.02
N ASN A 98 3.14 -5.44 -0.63
CA ASN A 98 4.00 -4.48 0.05
C ASN A 98 3.18 -3.57 0.96
N SER A 99 2.13 -2.92 0.44
CA SER A 99 1.22 -2.07 1.22
C SER A 99 0.53 -2.84 2.35
N ALA A 100 0.11 -4.09 2.11
CA ALA A 100 -0.46 -4.93 3.16
C ALA A 100 0.52 -5.14 4.32
N ALA A 101 1.80 -5.40 4.03
CA ALA A 101 2.81 -5.63 5.05
C ALA A 101 3.05 -4.38 5.92
N TYR A 102 3.19 -3.19 5.32
CA TYR A 102 3.29 -1.94 6.06
C TYR A 102 2.03 -1.63 6.86
N THR A 103 0.85 -1.82 6.26
CA THR A 103 -0.44 -1.62 6.93
C THR A 103 -0.61 -2.56 8.14
N VAL A 104 -0.16 -3.83 8.02
CA VAL A 104 -0.14 -4.77 9.16
C VAL A 104 0.72 -4.25 10.29
N GLN A 105 1.92 -3.71 10.00
CA GLN A 105 2.78 -3.13 11.06
C GLN A 105 2.08 -1.96 11.77
N LEU A 106 1.42 -1.07 11.02
CA LEU A 106 0.71 0.07 11.58
C LEU A 106 -0.45 -0.36 12.48
N PHE A 107 -1.31 -1.25 12.00
CA PHE A 107 -2.50 -1.68 12.73
C PHE A 107 -2.15 -2.60 13.91
N HIS A 108 -1.24 -3.54 13.72
CA HIS A 108 -0.76 -4.39 14.80
C HIS A 108 -0.06 -3.58 15.89
N GLY A 109 0.78 -2.60 15.51
CA GLY A 109 1.40 -1.67 16.44
C GLY A 109 0.37 -0.85 17.22
N ALA A 110 -0.69 -0.35 16.56
CA ALA A 110 -1.76 0.38 17.21
C ALA A 110 -2.53 -0.51 18.21
N ILE A 111 -2.74 -1.79 17.91
CA ILE A 111 -3.42 -2.76 18.79
C ILE A 111 -2.58 -3.08 20.03
N VAL A 112 -1.28 -3.34 19.83
CA VAL A 112 -0.37 -3.67 20.95
C VAL A 112 -0.27 -2.49 21.93
N ASN A 113 -0.41 -1.26 21.45
CA ASN A 113 -0.37 -0.05 22.27
C ASN A 113 -1.74 0.33 22.90
N ILE A 114 -2.77 -0.51 22.78
CA ILE A 114 -4.02 -0.31 23.53
C ILE A 114 -3.77 -0.58 25.02
N ALA A 115 -4.20 0.35 25.87
CA ALA A 115 -4.01 0.27 27.32
C ALA A 115 -4.51 -1.07 27.88
N PRO A 116 -3.72 -1.76 28.73
CA PRO A 116 -4.12 -3.04 29.31
C PRO A 116 -5.45 -3.00 30.06
N GLY A 117 -5.77 -1.86 30.70
CA GLY A 117 -7.04 -1.66 31.38
C GLY A 117 -8.26 -1.81 30.46
N LEU A 118 -8.14 -1.46 29.19
CA LEU A 118 -9.23 -1.63 28.23
C LEU A 118 -9.50 -3.11 27.93
N TRP A 119 -8.46 -3.91 27.85
CA TRP A 119 -8.56 -5.37 27.72
C TRP A 119 -9.19 -6.00 28.96
N GLN A 120 -8.79 -5.56 30.15
CA GLN A 120 -9.37 -6.00 31.44
C GLN A 120 -10.85 -5.62 31.55
N ALA A 121 -11.21 -4.39 31.15
CA ALA A 121 -12.60 -3.93 31.13
C ALA A 121 -13.49 -4.79 30.21
N THR A 122 -13.00 -5.18 29.03
CA THR A 122 -13.78 -6.07 28.14
C THR A 122 -13.99 -7.47 28.75
N ALA A 123 -13.00 -7.97 29.49
CA ALA A 123 -13.10 -9.25 30.19
C ALA A 123 -14.09 -9.14 31.37
N ALA A 124 -14.04 -8.06 32.16
CA ALA A 124 -14.96 -7.82 33.28
C ALA A 124 -16.43 -7.68 32.81
N LEU A 125 -16.66 -7.09 31.63
CA LEU A 125 -17.98 -6.99 31.01
C LEU A 125 -18.47 -8.29 30.35
N GLY A 126 -17.67 -9.36 30.35
CA GLY A 126 -18.03 -10.65 29.76
C GLY A 126 -18.24 -10.59 28.23
N LEU A 127 -17.59 -9.64 27.54
CA LEU A 127 -17.75 -9.47 26.09
C LEU A 127 -17.26 -10.71 25.34
N LYS A 128 -18.03 -11.11 24.31
CA LYS A 128 -17.65 -12.21 23.42
C LYS A 128 -16.42 -11.81 22.59
N ARG A 129 -15.59 -12.78 22.23
CA ARG A 129 -14.35 -12.57 21.44
C ARG A 129 -14.55 -11.68 20.20
N PHE A 130 -15.65 -11.87 19.48
CA PHE A 130 -15.97 -11.04 18.30
C PHE A 130 -16.25 -9.56 18.65
N GLN A 131 -16.94 -9.32 19.77
CA GLN A 131 -17.24 -7.95 20.25
C GLN A 131 -15.94 -7.23 20.65
N VAL A 132 -15.07 -7.92 21.39
CA VAL A 132 -13.74 -7.42 21.76
C VAL A 132 -12.93 -7.09 20.50
N LEU A 133 -12.86 -8.03 19.54
CA LEU A 133 -12.14 -7.79 18.28
C LEU A 133 -12.67 -6.57 17.56
N LYS A 134 -13.98 -6.48 17.34
CA LYS A 134 -14.60 -5.35 16.65
C LYS A 134 -14.25 -4.02 17.31
N MET A 135 -14.30 -3.97 18.64
CA MET A 135 -13.98 -2.78 19.43
C MET A 135 -12.49 -2.42 19.32
N MET A 136 -11.59 -3.38 19.54
CA MET A 136 -10.14 -3.15 19.50
C MET A 136 -9.65 -2.80 18.09
N LEU A 137 -10.18 -3.48 17.07
CA LEU A 137 -9.84 -3.18 15.68
C LEU A 137 -10.33 -1.79 15.27
N SER A 138 -11.56 -1.40 15.64
CA SER A 138 -12.10 -0.07 15.38
C SER A 138 -11.22 1.03 16.01
N LEU A 139 -10.80 0.84 17.26
CA LEU A 139 -9.92 1.77 17.97
C LEU A 139 -8.54 1.84 17.32
N ALA A 140 -7.97 0.69 16.97
CA ALA A 140 -6.66 0.61 16.31
C ALA A 140 -6.66 1.27 14.94
N LEU A 141 -7.72 1.04 14.13
CA LEU A 141 -7.87 1.68 12.82
C LEU A 141 -7.86 3.20 12.94
N ARG A 142 -8.62 3.75 13.88
CA ARG A 142 -8.66 5.21 14.11
C ARG A 142 -7.29 5.75 14.51
N ARG A 143 -6.62 5.10 15.47
CA ARG A 143 -5.28 5.51 15.94
C ARG A 143 -4.19 5.39 14.87
N ALA A 144 -4.32 4.42 13.96
CA ALA A 144 -3.37 4.22 12.88
C ALA A 144 -3.64 5.11 11.65
N LEU A 145 -4.78 5.79 11.58
CA LEU A 145 -5.18 6.59 10.41
C LEU A 145 -4.13 7.62 9.99
N PRO A 146 -3.53 8.42 10.89
CA PRO A 146 -2.50 9.39 10.51
C PRO A 146 -1.28 8.72 9.84
N SER A 147 -0.84 7.60 10.40
CA SER A 147 0.27 6.82 9.84
C SER A 147 -0.10 6.16 8.52
N TYR A 148 -1.35 5.67 8.39
CA TYR A 148 -1.85 5.10 7.14
C TYR A 148 -1.98 6.15 6.03
N SER A 149 -2.31 7.39 6.36
CA SER A 149 -2.31 8.52 5.41
C SER A 149 -0.94 8.73 4.77
N ASN A 150 0.14 8.55 5.54
CA ASN A 150 1.50 8.59 5.01
C ASN A 150 1.80 7.39 4.08
N GLU A 151 1.31 6.20 4.42
CA GLU A 151 1.45 4.99 3.59
C GLU A 151 0.81 5.19 2.20
N VAL A 152 -0.36 5.83 2.12
CA VAL A 152 -1.02 6.17 0.85
C VAL A 152 -0.10 7.00 -0.06
N VAL A 153 0.59 7.99 0.51
CA VAL A 153 1.53 8.84 -0.24
C VAL A 153 2.79 8.07 -0.64
N LEU A 154 3.32 7.22 0.24
CA LEU A 154 4.49 6.39 -0.05
C LEU A 154 4.19 5.41 -1.18
N LEU A 155 3.03 4.77 -1.17
CA LEU A 155 2.62 3.86 -2.23
C LEU A 155 2.40 4.59 -3.56
N SER A 156 1.81 5.79 -3.54
CA SER A 156 1.67 6.63 -4.72
C SER A 156 3.02 6.98 -5.37
N LYS A 157 4.04 7.28 -4.56
CA LYS A 157 5.40 7.48 -5.06
C LYS A 157 6.02 6.17 -5.55
N GLY A 158 5.77 5.07 -4.83
CA GLY A 158 6.23 3.74 -5.19
C GLY A 158 5.66 3.23 -6.52
N SER A 159 4.46 3.71 -6.90
CA SER A 159 3.86 3.34 -8.19
C SER A 159 4.72 3.76 -9.40
N ALA A 160 5.58 4.77 -9.28
CA ALA A 160 6.52 5.15 -10.34
C ALA A 160 7.46 3.99 -10.76
N LEU A 161 7.68 3.00 -9.87
CA LEU A 161 8.54 1.86 -10.16
C LEU A 161 7.90 0.86 -11.14
N VAL A 162 6.57 0.92 -11.35
CA VAL A 162 5.90 -0.01 -12.29
C VAL A 162 6.26 0.25 -13.75
N SER A 163 6.81 1.45 -14.06
CA SER A 163 7.38 1.77 -15.36
C SER A 163 8.49 0.79 -15.78
N THR A 164 9.19 0.21 -14.81
CA THR A 164 10.28 -0.73 -15.06
C THR A 164 9.82 -2.11 -15.57
N ILE A 165 8.53 -2.40 -15.45
CA ILE A 165 7.88 -3.61 -15.98
C ILE A 165 6.90 -3.27 -17.12
N THR A 166 7.25 -2.29 -17.93
CA THR A 166 6.55 -1.88 -19.17
C THR A 166 5.21 -1.15 -19.00
N ILE A 167 4.82 -0.74 -17.79
CA ILE A 167 3.60 0.04 -17.59
C ILE A 167 3.86 1.51 -17.95
N MET A 168 2.98 2.04 -18.80
CA MET A 168 3.06 3.42 -19.29
C MET A 168 2.30 4.39 -18.35
N ASP A 169 2.76 4.43 -17.10
CA ASP A 169 2.36 5.40 -16.09
C ASP A 169 3.03 6.77 -16.32
N ILE A 170 2.96 7.70 -15.37
CA ILE A 170 3.63 9.01 -15.48
C ILE A 170 5.13 8.81 -15.74
N MET A 171 5.79 7.91 -14.99
CA MET A 171 7.23 7.70 -15.12
C MET A 171 7.59 6.98 -16.42
N GLY A 172 6.82 5.97 -16.83
CA GLY A 172 7.03 5.25 -18.10
C GLY A 172 6.94 6.17 -19.30
N ARG A 173 5.93 7.06 -19.32
CA ARG A 173 5.78 8.06 -20.37
C ARG A 173 6.90 9.12 -20.34
N THR A 174 7.37 9.49 -19.15
CA THR A 174 8.51 10.40 -19.00
C THR A 174 9.77 9.77 -19.58
N MET A 175 10.02 8.48 -19.29
CA MET A 175 11.17 7.76 -19.84
C MET A 175 11.10 7.66 -21.36
N GLU A 176 9.93 7.47 -21.95
CA GLU A 176 9.75 7.46 -23.40
C GLU A 176 10.09 8.83 -24.02
N VAL A 177 9.56 9.92 -23.43
CA VAL A 177 9.84 11.29 -23.91
C VAL A 177 11.32 11.61 -23.79
N THR A 178 11.94 11.32 -22.64
CA THR A 178 13.37 11.59 -22.43
C THR A 178 14.25 10.75 -23.35
N GLY A 179 13.85 9.50 -23.66
CA GLY A 179 14.57 8.64 -24.59
C GLY A 179 14.62 9.17 -26.03
N ARG A 180 13.61 9.96 -26.46
CA ARG A 180 13.58 10.56 -27.81
C ARG A 180 14.10 11.99 -27.87
N THR A 181 14.01 12.74 -26.77
CA THR A 181 14.37 14.17 -26.74
C THR A 181 15.74 14.45 -26.14
N TYR A 182 16.25 13.52 -25.32
CA TYR A 182 17.47 13.66 -24.51
C TYR A 182 17.44 14.82 -23.50
N ASP A 183 16.27 15.43 -23.28
CA ASP A 183 16.06 16.50 -22.29
C ASP A 183 15.55 15.93 -20.98
N TYR A 184 16.46 15.31 -20.23
CA TYR A 184 16.17 14.65 -18.97
C TYR A 184 15.72 15.65 -17.89
N LEU A 185 16.42 16.78 -17.77
CA LEU A 185 16.16 17.74 -16.70
C LEU A 185 14.73 18.28 -16.76
N THR A 186 14.30 18.74 -17.92
CA THR A 186 12.97 19.32 -18.11
C THR A 186 11.87 18.31 -17.85
N PHE A 187 11.94 17.11 -18.45
CA PHE A 187 10.83 16.18 -18.37
C PHE A 187 10.75 15.42 -17.02
N TYR A 188 11.89 15.14 -16.36
CA TYR A 188 11.85 14.62 -14.99
C TYR A 188 11.39 15.70 -14.00
N ALA A 189 11.70 16.98 -14.21
CA ALA A 189 11.14 18.05 -13.39
C ALA A 189 9.61 18.17 -13.57
N VAL A 190 9.11 18.01 -14.80
CA VAL A 190 7.67 17.97 -15.09
C VAL A 190 7.01 16.78 -14.38
N ALA A 191 7.59 15.58 -14.48
CA ALA A 191 7.08 14.40 -13.78
C ALA A 191 7.07 14.62 -12.25
N GLY A 192 8.15 15.18 -11.70
CA GLY A 192 8.25 15.55 -10.29
C GLY A 192 7.16 16.52 -9.85
N ALA A 193 6.88 17.54 -10.67
CA ALA A 193 5.81 18.51 -10.42
C ALA A 193 4.42 17.84 -10.43
N ILE A 194 4.17 16.93 -11.38
CA ILE A 194 2.91 16.17 -11.44
C ILE A 194 2.75 15.31 -10.18
N TYR A 195 3.78 14.55 -9.78
CA TYR A 195 3.74 13.77 -8.54
C TYR A 195 3.57 14.64 -7.30
N LEU A 196 4.18 15.82 -7.26
CA LEU A 196 4.02 16.77 -6.15
C LEU A 196 2.56 17.20 -6.00
N VAL A 197 1.89 17.55 -7.11
CA VAL A 197 0.47 17.93 -7.12
C VAL A 197 -0.41 16.74 -6.68
N ILE A 198 -0.21 15.58 -7.28
CA ILE A 198 -1.00 14.37 -6.94
C ILE A 198 -0.85 14.03 -5.44
N ASN A 199 0.38 13.95 -4.95
CA ASN A 199 0.63 13.62 -3.55
C ASN A 199 0.12 14.71 -2.60
N GLY A 200 0.18 15.99 -3.00
CA GLY A 200 -0.44 17.08 -2.26
C GLY A 200 -1.95 16.92 -2.12
N LEU A 201 -2.63 16.56 -3.21
CA LEU A 201 -4.08 16.29 -3.20
C LEU A 201 -4.41 15.05 -2.34
N LEU A 202 -3.61 13.98 -2.43
CA LEU A 202 -3.78 12.78 -1.59
C LEU A 202 -3.62 13.11 -0.10
N ILE A 203 -2.64 13.95 0.27
CA ILE A 203 -2.44 14.40 1.67
C ILE A 203 -3.64 15.21 2.16
N ILE A 204 -4.15 16.13 1.34
CA ILE A 204 -5.32 16.95 1.71
C ILE A 204 -6.55 16.05 1.90
N GLY A 205 -6.78 15.13 0.96
CA GLY A 205 -7.89 14.18 1.06
C GLY A 205 -7.78 13.26 2.28
N ALA A 206 -6.60 12.73 2.55
CA ALA A 206 -6.33 11.88 3.72
C ALA A 206 -6.57 12.64 5.03
N LYS A 207 -6.07 13.88 5.16
CA LYS A 207 -6.32 14.72 6.33
C LYS A 207 -7.80 15.06 6.52
N PHE A 208 -8.55 15.23 5.44
CA PHE A 208 -10.00 15.46 5.54
C PHE A 208 -10.71 14.23 6.11
N VAL A 209 -10.40 13.04 5.63
CA VAL A 209 -10.94 11.77 6.14
C VAL A 209 -10.53 11.57 7.60
N GLU A 210 -9.27 11.81 7.94
CA GLU A 210 -8.73 11.73 9.30
C GLU A 210 -9.51 12.63 10.27
N ARG A 211 -9.66 13.92 9.96
CA ARG A 211 -10.42 14.87 10.79
C ARG A 211 -11.85 14.42 11.02
N LYS A 212 -12.53 13.91 9.99
CA LYS A 212 -13.92 13.45 10.08
C LYS A 212 -14.06 12.20 10.94
N LEU A 213 -13.11 11.28 10.90
CA LEU A 213 -13.15 10.03 11.66
C LEU A 213 -12.65 10.19 13.10
N MET A 214 -11.75 11.14 13.37
CA MET A 214 -11.21 11.42 14.70
C MET A 214 -12.07 12.41 15.51
N ALA A 215 -12.96 13.17 14.88
CA ALA A 215 -13.85 14.12 15.57
C ALA A 215 -14.74 13.49 16.65
N PHE A 216 -14.88 12.16 16.67
CA PHE A 216 -15.63 11.42 17.69
C PHE A 216 -14.82 11.06 18.95
N GLU A 217 -13.52 11.34 19.01
CA GLU A 217 -12.69 11.08 20.21
C GLU A 217 -12.52 12.32 21.10
N ALA A 218 -13.06 13.47 20.71
CA ALA A 218 -12.95 14.74 21.43
C ALA A 218 -14.13 15.01 22.40
N VAL A 219 -14.87 13.95 22.80
CA VAL A 219 -15.94 14.04 23.82
C VAL A 219 -15.58 13.14 25.01
#